data_8ed524885f46dea4a31607ac9b50ba52
#
_entry.id   8ed524885f46dea4a31607ac9b50ba52
#
_cell.length_a   1.000
_cell.length_b   1.000
_cell.length_c   1.000
_cell.angle_alpha   90.00
_cell.angle_beta   90.00
_cell.angle_gamma   90.00
#
_symmetry.space_group_name_H-M   'P 1'
#
loop_
_entity.id
_entity.type
_entity.pdbx_description
1 polymer ?
#
loop_
_entity_poly.entity_id
_entity_poly.type
_entity_poly.pdbx_seq_one_letter_code
_entity_poly.pdbx_strand_id
1 'polypeptide(L)'
;MKILFVIAALRNGGAERVLNVLANELCKDNEITIALLEEDLGLYKFSEKTKIINLNVSGSGLALKFKKILALRALFKEQKADLIMSFIDWTNVACVLANLGLKSKLIATEHHEHSYLKSKVASAMRDFSYKFVDGLSVLSKSDYDYYKFAKNREVIHNPLFIDVPENCEKQNVILSVARLEAVKGYDIYFEALSKVDKGLLDGWEIKIAGSGRQEVQLKEMALNLGLNVKFLGHMSDVAKLYSEAKIFTLCSRSEGLSNVLIESGAFGCARLSSDTVGARELINDGTDGLIFKNGDANDLKEKLEMLLKDENLRQKLAKNASESANLFSKENIIKQWREFIKKVVSK
;
A
#
# COMPACT_ATOMS: atom_id res chain seq x y z
N MET A 1 22.06 2.80 -16.78
CA MET A 1 21.20 1.77 -17.38
C MET A 1 19.96 2.42 -17.98
N LYS A 2 19.35 1.73 -18.96
CA LYS A 2 18.01 2.07 -19.45
C LYS A 2 16.98 1.23 -18.70
N ILE A 3 16.10 1.90 -17.93
CA ILE A 3 15.06 1.23 -17.15
C ILE A 3 13.69 1.63 -17.71
N LEU A 4 12.88 0.63 -18.05
CA LEU A 4 11.52 0.80 -18.52
C LEU A 4 10.54 0.38 -17.44
N PHE A 5 9.83 1.32 -16.86
CA PHE A 5 8.70 1.05 -15.97
C PHE A 5 7.43 0.81 -16.79
N VAL A 6 6.65 -0.18 -16.42
CA VAL A 6 5.37 -0.50 -17.08
C VAL A 6 4.27 -0.62 -16.05
N ILE A 7 3.24 0.20 -16.17
CA ILE A 7 2.05 0.17 -15.32
C ILE A 7 0.79 0.38 -16.18
N ALA A 8 -0.36 -0.09 -15.70
CA ALA A 8 -1.60 0.06 -16.44
C ALA A 8 -2.00 1.53 -16.61
N ALA A 9 -2.04 2.29 -15.52
CA ALA A 9 -2.38 3.72 -15.49
C ALA A 9 -1.76 4.36 -14.25
N LEU A 10 -1.64 5.68 -14.21
CA LEU A 10 -1.21 6.45 -13.05
C LEU A 10 -2.46 6.95 -12.28
N ARG A 11 -3.02 6.07 -11.46
CA ARG A 11 -4.17 6.38 -10.58
C ARG A 11 -3.69 6.72 -9.17
N ASN A 12 -4.60 7.11 -8.29
CA ASN A 12 -4.26 7.37 -6.89
C ASN A 12 -4.19 6.05 -6.09
N GLY A 13 -3.09 5.32 -6.22
CA GLY A 13 -2.84 4.03 -5.57
C GLY A 13 -1.44 3.90 -4.99
N GLY A 14 -1.23 2.83 -4.21
CA GLY A 14 0.07 2.56 -3.56
C GLY A 14 1.18 2.24 -4.55
N ALA A 15 0.89 1.42 -5.57
CA ALA A 15 1.87 1.02 -6.58
C ALA A 15 2.33 2.20 -7.44
N GLU A 16 1.40 3.09 -7.79
CA GLU A 16 1.67 4.30 -8.55
C GLU A 16 2.55 5.27 -7.76
N ARG A 17 2.32 5.39 -6.45
CA ARG A 17 3.19 6.17 -5.54
C ARG A 17 4.60 5.57 -5.48
N VAL A 18 4.73 4.26 -5.38
CA VAL A 18 6.03 3.56 -5.40
C VAL A 18 6.74 3.80 -6.72
N LEU A 19 6.04 3.64 -7.86
CA LEU A 19 6.60 3.92 -9.18
C LEU A 19 7.10 5.37 -9.28
N ASN A 20 6.31 6.34 -8.80
CA ASN A 20 6.70 7.75 -8.83
C ASN A 20 7.97 8.00 -8.02
N VAL A 21 8.06 7.47 -6.79
CA VAL A 21 9.26 7.59 -5.95
C VAL A 21 10.47 6.94 -6.64
N LEU A 22 10.32 5.71 -7.15
CA LEU A 22 11.41 4.98 -7.82
C LEU A 22 11.88 5.70 -9.09
N ALA A 23 10.96 6.14 -9.94
CA ALA A 23 11.31 6.84 -11.17
C ALA A 23 12.09 8.13 -10.90
N ASN A 24 11.63 8.94 -9.93
CA ASN A 24 12.30 10.19 -9.57
C ASN A 24 13.67 9.97 -8.88
N GLU A 25 13.84 8.89 -8.12
CA GLU A 25 15.13 8.60 -7.48
C GLU A 25 16.13 7.90 -8.41
N LEU A 26 15.66 6.99 -9.25
CA LEU A 26 16.53 6.26 -10.16
C LEU A 26 16.93 7.07 -11.39
N CYS A 27 16.16 8.10 -11.79
CA CYS A 27 16.52 8.97 -12.91
C CYS A 27 17.77 9.84 -12.65
N LYS A 28 18.26 9.87 -11.40
CA LYS A 28 19.52 10.55 -11.06
C LYS A 28 20.72 9.88 -11.75
N ASP A 29 20.66 8.55 -11.89
CA ASP A 29 21.79 7.73 -12.36
C ASP A 29 21.45 6.87 -13.60
N ASN A 30 20.19 6.90 -14.07
CA ASN A 30 19.69 6.03 -15.12
C ASN A 30 18.80 6.79 -16.10
N GLU A 31 18.66 6.25 -17.31
CA GLU A 31 17.67 6.70 -18.29
C GLU A 31 16.34 6.01 -17.97
N ILE A 32 15.32 6.78 -17.61
CA ILE A 32 14.02 6.28 -17.19
C ILE A 32 12.96 6.53 -18.25
N THR A 33 12.27 5.47 -18.65
CA THR A 33 11.05 5.54 -19.46
C THR A 33 9.91 4.90 -18.69
N ILE A 34 8.73 5.54 -18.70
CA ILE A 34 7.50 4.98 -18.13
C ILE A 34 6.53 4.70 -19.26
N ALA A 35 6.06 3.47 -19.38
CA ALA A 35 5.04 3.06 -20.34
C ALA A 35 3.70 2.85 -19.64
N LEU A 36 2.67 3.53 -20.11
CA LEU A 36 1.30 3.41 -19.66
C LEU A 36 0.46 2.64 -20.70
N LEU A 37 -0.33 1.68 -20.23
CA LEU A 37 -1.26 0.93 -21.09
C LEU A 37 -2.57 1.69 -21.31
N GLU A 38 -2.89 2.62 -20.41
CA GLU A 38 -4.08 3.44 -20.38
C GLU A 38 -3.68 4.92 -20.22
N GLU A 39 -4.64 5.82 -20.26
CA GLU A 39 -4.39 7.26 -20.20
C GLU A 39 -3.79 7.70 -18.87
N ASP A 40 -2.87 8.67 -18.92
CA ASP A 40 -2.33 9.34 -17.73
C ASP A 40 -3.33 10.38 -17.21
N LEU A 41 -3.61 10.33 -15.92
CA LEU A 41 -4.51 11.28 -15.26
C LEU A 41 -3.79 12.53 -14.73
N GLY A 42 -2.47 12.65 -14.93
CA GLY A 42 -1.68 13.81 -14.51
C GLY A 42 -1.54 13.99 -12.99
N LEU A 43 -1.74 12.92 -12.21
CA LEU A 43 -1.72 12.98 -10.74
C LEU A 43 -0.32 13.04 -10.14
N TYR A 44 0.71 12.68 -10.91
CA TYR A 44 2.09 12.56 -10.43
C TYR A 44 3.03 13.49 -11.18
N LYS A 45 3.96 14.06 -10.44
CA LYS A 45 5.07 14.84 -11.03
C LYS A 45 6.28 13.95 -11.18
N PHE A 46 6.86 13.92 -12.37
CA PHE A 46 8.09 13.23 -12.69
C PHE A 46 9.20 14.23 -13.04
N SER A 47 10.45 13.80 -12.89
CA SER A 47 11.60 14.57 -13.37
C SER A 47 11.48 14.80 -14.89
N GLU A 48 11.92 15.96 -15.37
CA GLU A 48 11.98 16.29 -16.79
C GLU A 48 12.85 15.30 -17.62
N LYS A 49 13.75 14.58 -16.92
CA LYS A 49 14.58 13.52 -17.52
C LYS A 49 13.81 12.21 -17.76
N THR A 50 12.59 12.09 -17.22
CA THR A 50 11.77 10.88 -17.34
C THR A 50 10.87 10.98 -18.57
N LYS A 51 11.00 10.03 -19.50
CA LYS A 51 10.14 9.92 -20.66
C LYS A 51 8.87 9.14 -20.33
N ILE A 52 7.70 9.68 -20.67
CA ILE A 52 6.42 8.97 -20.53
C ILE A 52 5.90 8.61 -21.92
N ILE A 53 5.55 7.34 -22.11
CA ILE A 53 4.98 6.79 -23.35
C ILE A 53 3.60 6.23 -23.02
N ASN A 54 2.57 6.79 -23.61
CA ASN A 54 1.22 6.26 -23.50
C ASN A 54 0.92 5.37 -24.72
N LEU A 55 0.67 4.09 -24.48
CA LEU A 55 0.40 3.14 -25.57
C LEU A 55 -1.02 3.26 -26.12
N ASN A 56 -1.97 3.83 -25.36
CA ASN A 56 -3.35 4.11 -25.79
C ASN A 56 -4.02 2.94 -26.52
N VAL A 57 -3.82 1.71 -26.02
CA VAL A 57 -4.36 0.51 -26.68
C VAL A 57 -5.84 0.39 -26.38
N SER A 58 -6.66 0.61 -27.40
CA SER A 58 -8.13 0.54 -27.29
C SER A 58 -8.68 -0.81 -27.74
N GLY A 59 -9.88 -1.14 -27.23
CA GLY A 59 -10.60 -2.37 -27.54
C GLY A 59 -11.30 -2.95 -26.31
N SER A 60 -11.72 -4.20 -26.39
CA SER A 60 -12.38 -4.89 -25.27
C SER A 60 -12.03 -6.38 -25.22
N GLY A 61 -12.26 -7.01 -24.07
CA GLY A 61 -12.13 -8.46 -23.88
C GLY A 61 -10.73 -9.02 -24.11
N LEU A 62 -10.65 -10.24 -24.58
CA LEU A 62 -9.39 -10.96 -24.84
C LEU A 62 -8.56 -10.32 -25.95
N ALA A 63 -9.21 -9.76 -26.99
CA ALA A 63 -8.54 -9.09 -28.08
C ALA A 63 -7.74 -7.87 -27.60
N LEU A 64 -8.29 -7.10 -26.65
CA LEU A 64 -7.56 -5.98 -26.04
C LEU A 64 -6.31 -6.46 -25.28
N LYS A 65 -6.45 -7.54 -24.50
CA LYS A 65 -5.31 -8.12 -23.76
C LYS A 65 -4.18 -8.52 -24.72
N PHE A 66 -4.53 -9.17 -25.81
CA PHE A 66 -3.56 -9.57 -26.82
C PHE A 66 -2.90 -8.36 -27.52
N LYS A 67 -3.69 -7.35 -27.90
CA LYS A 67 -3.17 -6.10 -28.46
C LYS A 67 -2.19 -5.40 -27.49
N LYS A 68 -2.51 -5.35 -26.20
CA LYS A 68 -1.61 -4.78 -25.16
C LYS A 68 -0.28 -5.53 -25.09
N ILE A 69 -0.29 -6.87 -25.17
CA ILE A 69 0.94 -7.69 -25.20
C ILE A 69 1.78 -7.39 -26.46
N LEU A 70 1.16 -7.30 -27.62
CA LEU A 70 1.86 -6.99 -28.88
C LEU A 70 2.46 -5.57 -28.86
N ALA A 71 1.73 -4.58 -28.34
CA ALA A 71 2.19 -3.21 -28.19
C ALA A 71 3.40 -3.13 -27.22
N LEU A 72 3.31 -3.81 -26.08
CA LEU A 72 4.45 -3.93 -25.16
C LEU A 72 5.65 -4.59 -25.82
N ARG A 73 5.46 -5.68 -26.58
CA ARG A 73 6.55 -6.35 -27.27
C ARG A 73 7.22 -5.45 -28.31
N ALA A 74 6.45 -4.67 -29.06
CA ALA A 74 6.98 -3.68 -30.00
C ALA A 74 7.82 -2.62 -29.27
N LEU A 75 7.28 -2.08 -28.17
CA LEU A 75 7.98 -1.10 -27.33
C LEU A 75 9.30 -1.68 -26.75
N PHE A 76 9.28 -2.91 -26.24
CA PHE A 76 10.49 -3.54 -25.67
C PHE A 76 11.60 -3.72 -26.71
N LYS A 77 11.23 -4.08 -27.94
CA LYS A 77 12.18 -4.18 -29.07
C LYS A 77 12.75 -2.81 -29.48
N GLU A 78 11.93 -1.76 -29.42
CA GLU A 78 12.33 -0.39 -29.76
C GLU A 78 13.25 0.21 -28.69
N GLN A 79 12.81 0.16 -27.41
CA GLN A 79 13.50 0.79 -26.29
C GLN A 79 14.81 0.07 -25.92
N LYS A 80 14.89 -1.25 -26.12
CA LYS A 80 16.04 -2.10 -25.76
C LYS A 80 16.53 -1.79 -24.34
N ALA A 81 15.58 -1.73 -23.38
CA ALA A 81 15.87 -1.46 -21.99
C ALA A 81 16.74 -2.58 -21.39
N ASP A 82 17.69 -2.21 -20.54
CA ASP A 82 18.48 -3.17 -19.76
C ASP A 82 17.59 -3.89 -18.74
N LEU A 83 16.66 -3.14 -18.16
CA LEU A 83 15.72 -3.61 -17.14
C LEU A 83 14.31 -3.13 -17.45
N ILE A 84 13.35 -4.04 -17.38
CA ILE A 84 11.92 -3.75 -17.35
C ILE A 84 11.42 -3.97 -15.91
N MET A 85 10.68 -3.02 -15.36
CA MET A 85 10.01 -3.14 -14.07
C MET A 85 8.51 -3.00 -14.30
N SER A 86 7.77 -4.08 -14.07
CA SER A 86 6.32 -4.10 -14.26
C SER A 86 5.58 -4.06 -12.93
N PHE A 87 4.40 -3.42 -12.91
CA PHE A 87 3.62 -3.16 -11.71
C PHE A 87 2.23 -3.76 -11.82
N ILE A 88 1.87 -4.55 -10.82
CA ILE A 88 0.54 -5.10 -10.52
C ILE A 88 0.05 -6.18 -11.51
N ASP A 89 -0.37 -7.31 -10.94
CA ASP A 89 -1.20 -8.39 -11.53
C ASP A 89 -1.05 -8.61 -13.05
N TRP A 90 -2.09 -8.19 -13.79
CA TRP A 90 -2.17 -8.40 -15.22
C TRP A 90 -1.04 -7.73 -16.01
N THR A 91 -0.58 -6.56 -15.58
CA THR A 91 0.55 -5.88 -16.24
C THR A 91 1.82 -6.70 -16.13
N ASN A 92 2.06 -7.33 -14.97
CA ASN A 92 3.18 -8.25 -14.77
C ASN A 92 3.12 -9.43 -15.75
N VAL A 93 1.96 -10.08 -15.86
CA VAL A 93 1.73 -11.20 -16.80
C VAL A 93 1.96 -10.75 -18.25
N ALA A 94 1.41 -9.60 -18.64
CA ALA A 94 1.54 -9.06 -19.97
C ALA A 94 3.00 -8.75 -20.31
N CYS A 95 3.78 -8.20 -19.37
CA CYS A 95 5.20 -7.93 -19.55
C CYS A 95 6.03 -9.21 -19.68
N VAL A 96 5.73 -10.25 -18.90
CA VAL A 96 6.39 -11.57 -19.06
C VAL A 96 6.16 -12.10 -20.46
N LEU A 97 4.92 -12.13 -20.94
CA LEU A 97 4.60 -12.64 -22.29
C LEU A 97 5.23 -11.78 -23.39
N ALA A 98 5.25 -10.46 -23.22
CA ALA A 98 5.86 -9.55 -24.18
C ALA A 98 7.39 -9.67 -24.23
N ASN A 99 8.04 -10.02 -23.11
CA ASN A 99 9.50 -10.13 -22.99
C ASN A 99 10.05 -11.51 -23.40
N LEU A 100 9.21 -12.51 -23.66
CA LEU A 100 9.67 -13.85 -24.06
C LEU A 100 10.60 -13.79 -25.28
N GLY A 101 11.82 -14.32 -25.11
CA GLY A 101 12.87 -14.34 -26.16
C GLY A 101 13.54 -12.99 -26.42
N LEU A 102 13.29 -11.97 -25.59
CA LEU A 102 14.05 -10.70 -25.57
C LEU A 102 15.17 -10.76 -24.52
N LYS A 103 16.12 -9.83 -24.59
CA LYS A 103 17.31 -9.82 -23.71
C LYS A 103 17.14 -8.97 -22.45
N SER A 104 16.09 -8.15 -22.37
CA SER A 104 15.85 -7.29 -21.22
C SER A 104 15.59 -8.12 -19.97
N LYS A 105 16.21 -7.76 -18.86
CA LYS A 105 15.86 -8.32 -17.55
C LYS A 105 14.48 -7.84 -17.13
N LEU A 106 13.73 -8.66 -16.41
CA LEU A 106 12.37 -8.33 -15.96
C LEU A 106 12.20 -8.53 -14.45
N ILE A 107 11.89 -7.45 -13.77
CA ILE A 107 11.41 -7.47 -12.38
C ILE A 107 9.90 -7.25 -12.40
N ALA A 108 9.13 -8.20 -11.87
CA ALA A 108 7.73 -8.01 -11.55
C ALA A 108 7.58 -7.46 -10.12
N THR A 109 6.70 -6.48 -9.94
CA THR A 109 6.40 -5.93 -8.60
C THR A 109 4.96 -6.24 -8.24
N GLU A 110 4.77 -6.97 -7.15
CA GLU A 110 3.45 -7.36 -6.68
C GLU A 110 3.02 -6.44 -5.53
N HIS A 111 1.83 -5.87 -5.67
CA HIS A 111 1.29 -4.91 -4.70
C HIS A 111 -0.01 -5.39 -4.02
N HIS A 112 -0.46 -6.58 -4.38
CA HIS A 112 -1.59 -7.26 -3.76
C HIS A 112 -1.13 -8.54 -3.06
N GLU A 113 -1.85 -8.94 -2.03
CA GLU A 113 -1.68 -10.24 -1.42
C GLU A 113 -1.95 -11.34 -2.47
N HIS A 114 -1.18 -12.43 -2.44
CA HIS A 114 -1.30 -13.53 -3.41
C HIS A 114 -2.73 -14.11 -3.52
N SER A 115 -3.51 -14.04 -2.43
CA SER A 115 -4.91 -14.49 -2.35
C SER A 115 -5.93 -13.51 -2.94
N TYR A 116 -5.49 -12.30 -3.35
CA TYR A 116 -6.39 -11.25 -3.85
C TYR A 116 -7.17 -11.66 -5.10
N LEU A 117 -6.55 -12.42 -6.00
CA LEU A 117 -7.19 -12.92 -7.22
C LEU A 117 -8.14 -14.08 -6.91
N LYS A 118 -9.45 -13.81 -6.94
CA LYS A 118 -10.48 -14.82 -6.69
C LYS A 118 -10.59 -15.89 -7.79
N SER A 119 -10.18 -15.56 -9.02
CA SER A 119 -10.19 -16.49 -10.15
C SER A 119 -9.01 -17.45 -10.10
N LYS A 120 -9.25 -18.74 -9.92
CA LYS A 120 -8.22 -19.79 -9.95
C LYS A 120 -7.41 -19.79 -11.25
N VAL A 121 -8.05 -19.50 -12.38
CA VAL A 121 -7.37 -19.43 -13.69
C VAL A 121 -6.43 -18.23 -13.74
N ALA A 122 -6.87 -17.06 -13.28
CA ALA A 122 -6.02 -15.87 -13.24
C ALA A 122 -4.84 -16.05 -12.28
N SER A 123 -5.05 -16.62 -11.09
CA SER A 123 -3.98 -16.97 -10.15
C SER A 123 -2.98 -17.95 -10.77
N ALA A 124 -3.45 -19.04 -11.38
CA ALA A 124 -2.57 -20.03 -12.01
C ALA A 124 -1.74 -19.42 -13.15
N MET A 125 -2.35 -18.55 -13.97
CA MET A 125 -1.66 -17.84 -15.05
C MET A 125 -0.59 -16.87 -14.52
N ARG A 126 -0.89 -16.10 -13.46
CA ARG A 126 0.08 -15.26 -12.76
C ARG A 126 1.24 -16.09 -12.22
N ASP A 127 0.94 -17.13 -11.45
CA ASP A 127 1.93 -17.97 -10.79
C ASP A 127 2.83 -18.69 -11.81
N PHE A 128 2.26 -19.13 -12.94
CA PHE A 128 3.04 -19.70 -14.03
C PHE A 128 3.95 -18.65 -14.67
N SER A 129 3.44 -17.44 -14.93
CA SER A 129 4.24 -16.37 -15.56
C SER A 129 5.40 -15.92 -14.68
N TYR A 130 5.23 -15.89 -13.35
CA TYR A 130 6.29 -15.47 -12.43
C TYR A 130 7.49 -16.41 -12.32
N LYS A 131 7.40 -17.63 -12.91
CA LYS A 131 8.58 -18.50 -13.11
C LYS A 131 9.57 -17.95 -14.11
N PHE A 132 9.14 -17.02 -14.98
CA PHE A 132 9.94 -16.46 -16.07
C PHE A 132 10.46 -15.04 -15.81
N VAL A 133 10.18 -14.47 -14.63
CA VAL A 133 10.79 -13.20 -14.25
C VAL A 133 12.22 -13.40 -13.74
N ASP A 134 13.07 -12.40 -13.93
CA ASP A 134 14.44 -12.40 -13.39
C ASP A 134 14.45 -12.00 -11.90
N GLY A 135 13.44 -11.23 -11.47
CA GLY A 135 13.22 -10.85 -10.08
C GLY A 135 11.74 -10.61 -9.77
N LEU A 136 11.36 -10.84 -8.51
CA LEU A 136 10.01 -10.58 -7.99
C LEU A 136 10.10 -9.81 -6.68
N SER A 137 9.56 -8.61 -6.62
CA SER A 137 9.35 -7.92 -5.34
C SER A 137 7.93 -8.12 -4.84
N VAL A 138 7.81 -8.33 -3.55
CA VAL A 138 6.54 -8.52 -2.84
C VAL A 138 6.51 -7.63 -1.60
N LEU A 139 5.33 -7.40 -1.03
CA LEU A 139 5.15 -6.50 0.10
C LEU A 139 5.14 -7.20 1.47
N SER A 140 5.09 -8.54 1.50
CA SER A 140 5.00 -9.27 2.75
C SER A 140 5.84 -10.56 2.74
N LYS A 141 6.21 -11.01 3.93
CA LYS A 141 6.87 -12.30 4.13
C LYS A 141 5.97 -13.46 3.69
N SER A 142 4.66 -13.36 3.90
CA SER A 142 3.67 -14.34 3.45
C SER A 142 3.73 -14.52 1.93
N ASP A 143 3.75 -13.43 1.17
CA ASP A 143 3.84 -13.48 -0.30
C ASP A 143 5.23 -13.98 -0.76
N TYR A 144 6.29 -13.58 -0.08
CA TYR A 144 7.64 -14.10 -0.33
C TYR A 144 7.69 -15.62 -0.21
N ASP A 145 7.07 -16.19 0.81
CA ASP A 145 7.04 -17.65 1.04
C ASP A 145 6.10 -18.36 0.04
N TYR A 146 5.01 -17.70 -0.37
CA TYR A 146 4.11 -18.23 -1.39
C TYR A 146 4.80 -18.35 -2.76
N TYR A 147 5.44 -17.30 -3.24
CA TYR A 147 6.08 -17.26 -4.57
C TYR A 147 7.45 -17.94 -4.62
N LYS A 148 7.69 -18.97 -3.79
CA LYS A 148 8.99 -19.70 -3.73
C LYS A 148 9.49 -20.25 -5.08
N PHE A 149 8.64 -20.34 -6.08
CA PHE A 149 8.97 -20.76 -7.43
C PHE A 149 9.55 -19.65 -8.32
N ALA A 150 9.43 -18.39 -7.94
CA ALA A 150 10.03 -17.26 -8.66
C ALA A 150 11.50 -17.07 -8.29
N LYS A 151 12.32 -16.64 -9.26
CA LYS A 151 13.74 -16.35 -9.05
C LYS A 151 13.93 -15.01 -8.33
N ASN A 152 15.06 -14.89 -7.59
CA ASN A 152 15.47 -13.62 -6.97
C ASN A 152 14.29 -12.85 -6.35
N ARG A 153 13.62 -13.45 -5.35
CA ARG A 153 12.55 -12.78 -4.61
C ARG A 153 13.12 -11.84 -3.56
N GLU A 154 12.40 -10.75 -3.30
CA GLU A 154 12.74 -9.81 -2.23
C GLU A 154 11.48 -9.22 -1.62
N VAL A 155 11.44 -9.07 -0.29
CA VAL A 155 10.40 -8.29 0.39
C VAL A 155 10.87 -6.85 0.40
N ILE A 156 10.18 -5.98 -0.34
CA ILE A 156 10.47 -4.55 -0.35
C ILE A 156 9.16 -3.82 -0.08
N HIS A 157 9.08 -3.23 1.09
CA HIS A 157 7.89 -2.50 1.52
C HIS A 157 7.72 -1.18 0.77
N ASN A 158 6.53 -0.61 0.89
CA ASN A 158 6.30 0.75 0.39
C ASN A 158 7.07 1.76 1.25
N PRO A 159 7.65 2.81 0.64
CA PRO A 159 8.25 3.89 1.40
C PRO A 159 7.19 4.73 2.11
N LEU A 160 7.59 5.40 3.15
CA LEU A 160 6.79 6.50 3.72
C LEU A 160 6.65 7.60 2.67
N PHE A 161 5.40 7.97 2.35
CA PHE A 161 5.09 8.89 1.25
C PHE A 161 4.88 10.34 1.70
N ILE A 162 4.85 10.58 3.01
CA ILE A 162 4.58 11.88 3.61
C ILE A 162 5.71 12.27 4.55
N ASP A 163 6.03 13.55 4.56
CA ASP A 163 7.05 14.08 5.46
C ASP A 163 6.49 14.19 6.89
N VAL A 164 7.27 13.74 7.85
CA VAL A 164 6.93 13.82 9.27
C VAL A 164 7.52 15.09 9.83
N PRO A 165 6.72 15.98 10.44
CA PRO A 165 7.25 17.18 11.08
C PRO A 165 8.06 16.81 12.33
N GLU A 166 9.03 17.65 12.70
CA GLU A 166 9.87 17.42 13.87
C GLU A 166 9.05 17.35 15.18
N ASN A 167 7.95 18.10 15.25
CA ASN A 167 7.08 18.15 16.42
C ASN A 167 5.63 17.84 16.02
N CYS A 168 5.02 16.89 16.72
CA CYS A 168 3.60 16.56 16.60
C CYS A 168 2.86 16.93 17.91
N GLU A 169 1.89 17.84 17.83
CA GLU A 169 1.05 18.21 18.97
C GLU A 169 -0.08 17.20 19.16
N LYS A 170 0.14 16.19 19.98
CA LYS A 170 -0.81 15.11 20.22
C LYS A 170 -2.02 15.55 21.06
N GLN A 171 -3.20 15.32 20.52
CA GLN A 171 -4.49 15.57 21.13
C GLN A 171 -5.21 14.23 21.41
N ASN A 172 -6.23 14.26 22.25
CA ASN A 172 -7.07 13.08 22.47
C ASN A 172 -7.94 12.79 21.25
N VAL A 173 -7.31 12.33 20.17
CA VAL A 173 -7.95 11.99 18.90
C VAL A 173 -7.71 10.51 18.60
N ILE A 174 -8.80 9.80 18.31
CA ILE A 174 -8.80 8.48 17.70
C ILE A 174 -9.05 8.68 16.22
N LEU A 175 -8.04 8.43 15.40
CA LEU A 175 -8.08 8.65 13.95
C LEU A 175 -8.19 7.33 13.20
N SER A 176 -9.01 7.31 12.15
CA SER A 176 -9.00 6.29 11.11
C SER A 176 -8.92 6.95 9.74
N VAL A 177 -8.04 6.44 8.87
CA VAL A 177 -7.86 6.95 7.50
C VAL A 177 -8.01 5.79 6.53
N ALA A 178 -9.14 5.71 5.85
CA ALA A 178 -9.38 4.68 4.83
C ALA A 178 -10.58 5.03 3.94
N ARG A 179 -10.68 4.38 2.79
CA ARG A 179 -11.89 4.47 1.95
C ARG A 179 -13.10 3.92 2.70
N LEU A 180 -14.26 4.55 2.56
CA LEU A 180 -15.50 4.09 3.19
C LEU A 180 -16.13 2.96 2.33
N GLU A 181 -15.50 1.80 2.37
CA GLU A 181 -15.86 0.58 1.64
C GLU A 181 -15.97 -0.61 2.61
N ALA A 182 -16.78 -1.62 2.28
CA ALA A 182 -17.06 -2.77 3.16
C ALA A 182 -15.79 -3.51 3.63
N VAL A 183 -14.76 -3.57 2.78
CA VAL A 183 -13.48 -4.19 3.13
C VAL A 183 -12.76 -3.48 4.28
N LYS A 184 -13.09 -2.21 4.57
CA LYS A 184 -12.43 -1.41 5.63
C LYS A 184 -13.04 -1.59 7.02
N GLY A 185 -14.17 -2.33 7.14
CA GLY A 185 -14.69 -2.82 8.42
C GLY A 185 -15.18 -1.76 9.39
N TYR A 186 -15.65 -0.61 8.90
CA TYR A 186 -16.17 0.45 9.76
C TYR A 186 -17.43 0.06 10.56
N ASP A 187 -18.20 -0.90 10.07
CA ASP A 187 -19.32 -1.51 10.79
C ASP A 187 -18.85 -2.18 12.10
N ILE A 188 -17.74 -2.96 12.05
CA ILE A 188 -17.12 -3.56 13.23
C ILE A 188 -16.56 -2.48 14.17
N TYR A 189 -15.96 -1.43 13.60
CA TYR A 189 -15.44 -0.32 14.37
C TYR A 189 -16.53 0.40 15.16
N PHE A 190 -17.67 0.69 14.55
CA PHE A 190 -18.79 1.34 15.21
C PHE A 190 -19.49 0.44 16.22
N GLU A 191 -19.61 -0.85 15.93
CA GLU A 191 -20.09 -1.83 16.91
C GLU A 191 -19.17 -1.85 18.14
N ALA A 192 -17.87 -1.87 17.97
CA ALA A 192 -16.91 -1.82 19.07
C ALA A 192 -17.04 -0.52 19.88
N LEU A 193 -17.05 0.64 19.18
CA LEU A 193 -17.18 1.95 19.83
C LEU A 193 -18.46 2.08 20.65
N SER A 194 -19.58 1.51 20.18
CA SER A 194 -20.86 1.54 20.92
C SER A 194 -20.83 0.75 22.24
N LYS A 195 -19.88 -0.16 22.38
CA LYS A 195 -19.68 -1.01 23.56
C LYS A 195 -18.58 -0.48 24.51
N VAL A 196 -17.77 0.48 24.08
CA VAL A 196 -16.76 1.13 24.92
C VAL A 196 -17.46 1.90 26.04
N ASP A 197 -16.89 1.85 27.25
CA ASP A 197 -17.35 2.67 28.36
C ASP A 197 -17.33 4.15 27.95
N LYS A 198 -18.49 4.80 28.00
CA LYS A 198 -18.66 6.20 27.62
C LYS A 198 -17.76 7.15 28.39
N GLY A 199 -17.52 6.89 29.66
CA GLY A 199 -16.61 7.70 30.47
C GLY A 199 -15.17 7.67 29.98
N LEU A 200 -14.75 6.61 29.30
CA LEU A 200 -13.40 6.54 28.69
C LEU A 200 -13.29 7.34 27.38
N LEU A 201 -14.40 7.62 26.72
CA LEU A 201 -14.45 8.44 25.52
C LEU A 201 -14.62 9.94 25.81
N ASP A 202 -14.88 10.30 27.07
CA ASP A 202 -14.99 11.69 27.46
C ASP A 202 -13.68 12.44 27.19
N GLY A 203 -13.79 13.56 26.51
CA GLY A 203 -12.62 14.35 26.07
C GLY A 203 -11.85 13.79 24.88
N TRP A 204 -12.33 12.70 24.22
CA TRP A 204 -11.77 12.18 22.98
C TRP A 204 -12.60 12.55 21.77
N GLU A 205 -11.94 12.88 20.68
CA GLU A 205 -12.56 13.05 19.39
C GLU A 205 -12.32 11.80 18.51
N ILE A 206 -13.37 11.32 17.88
CA ILE A 206 -13.29 10.23 16.89
C ILE A 206 -13.36 10.85 15.50
N LYS A 207 -12.27 10.75 14.72
CA LYS A 207 -12.14 11.31 13.37
C LYS A 207 -11.96 10.21 12.34
N ILE A 208 -12.73 10.28 11.25
CA ILE A 208 -12.61 9.39 10.10
C ILE A 208 -12.34 10.23 8.86
N ALA A 209 -11.18 10.02 8.23
CA ALA A 209 -10.82 10.64 6.96
C ALA A 209 -10.92 9.62 5.82
N GLY A 210 -11.68 9.97 4.80
CA GLY A 210 -11.91 9.16 3.62
C GLY A 210 -13.32 9.33 3.08
N SER A 211 -13.55 8.83 1.88
CA SER A 211 -14.85 8.78 1.21
C SER A 211 -15.06 7.39 0.60
N GLY A 212 -16.28 7.06 0.23
CA GLY A 212 -16.58 5.79 -0.40
C GLY A 212 -18.07 5.49 -0.46
N ARG A 213 -18.40 4.35 -1.05
CA ARG A 213 -19.79 3.98 -1.34
C ARG A 213 -20.65 3.79 -0.10
N GLN A 214 -20.04 3.48 1.04
CA GLN A 214 -20.75 3.26 2.31
C GLN A 214 -20.90 4.52 3.16
N GLU A 215 -20.50 5.70 2.68
CA GLU A 215 -20.47 6.91 3.51
C GLU A 215 -21.83 7.24 4.15
N VAL A 216 -22.92 7.19 3.36
CA VAL A 216 -24.27 7.46 3.86
C VAL A 216 -24.68 6.45 4.92
N GLN A 217 -24.52 5.16 4.61
CA GLN A 217 -24.86 4.05 5.52
C GLN A 217 -24.08 4.13 6.84
N LEU A 218 -22.79 4.47 6.77
CA LEU A 218 -21.94 4.57 7.96
C LEU A 218 -22.31 5.78 8.83
N LYS A 219 -22.67 6.91 8.24
CA LYS A 219 -23.18 8.08 8.97
C LYS A 219 -24.48 7.75 9.72
N GLU A 220 -25.41 7.07 9.05
CA GLU A 220 -26.68 6.61 9.66
C GLU A 220 -26.40 5.61 10.79
N MET A 221 -25.49 4.66 10.59
CA MET A 221 -25.11 3.69 11.63
C MET A 221 -24.52 4.38 12.86
N ALA A 222 -23.59 5.32 12.66
CA ALA A 222 -23.00 6.07 13.77
C ALA A 222 -24.07 6.84 14.57
N LEU A 223 -25.00 7.50 13.88
CA LEU A 223 -26.11 8.21 14.50
C LEU A 223 -27.02 7.28 15.31
N ASN A 224 -27.42 6.14 14.75
CA ASN A 224 -28.29 5.16 15.40
C ASN A 224 -27.64 4.53 16.64
N LEU A 225 -26.32 4.41 16.65
CA LEU A 225 -25.54 3.94 17.82
C LEU A 225 -25.19 5.05 18.82
N GLY A 226 -25.61 6.29 18.57
CA GLY A 226 -25.32 7.44 19.43
C GLY A 226 -23.84 7.81 19.50
N LEU A 227 -23.08 7.54 18.44
CA LEU A 227 -21.65 7.81 18.36
C LEU A 227 -21.38 9.22 17.81
N ASN A 228 -20.53 9.98 18.50
CA ASN A 228 -20.08 11.29 18.03
C ASN A 228 -18.81 11.12 17.15
N VAL A 229 -18.99 10.81 15.85
CA VAL A 229 -17.93 10.59 14.89
C VAL A 229 -17.87 11.76 13.91
N LYS A 230 -16.67 12.34 13.74
CA LYS A 230 -16.41 13.38 12.75
C LYS A 230 -15.95 12.75 11.43
N PHE A 231 -16.81 12.75 10.43
CA PHE A 231 -16.48 12.34 9.06
C PHE A 231 -15.88 13.53 8.31
N LEU A 232 -14.61 13.44 7.96
CA LEU A 232 -13.84 14.53 7.34
C LEU A 232 -13.89 14.51 5.79
N GLY A 233 -14.48 13.45 5.20
CA GLY A 233 -14.46 13.25 3.77
C GLY A 233 -13.07 12.90 3.22
N HIS A 234 -12.91 13.05 1.90
CA HIS A 234 -11.61 12.83 1.26
C HIS A 234 -10.64 13.98 1.61
N MET A 235 -9.50 13.63 2.18
CA MET A 235 -8.44 14.57 2.54
C MET A 235 -7.23 14.36 1.62
N SER A 236 -6.77 15.41 0.96
CA SER A 236 -5.55 15.39 0.15
C SER A 236 -4.27 15.42 1.01
N ASP A 237 -4.33 16.08 2.16
CA ASP A 237 -3.28 16.14 3.16
C ASP A 237 -3.78 15.55 4.49
N VAL A 238 -3.23 14.40 4.85
CA VAL A 238 -3.54 13.68 6.10
C VAL A 238 -2.46 13.88 7.17
N ALA A 239 -1.35 14.56 6.85
CA ALA A 239 -0.22 14.73 7.78
C ALA A 239 -0.65 15.42 9.08
N LYS A 240 -1.46 16.50 8.97
CA LYS A 240 -2.00 17.18 10.13
C LYS A 240 -2.83 16.28 11.03
N LEU A 241 -3.65 15.39 10.43
CA LEU A 241 -4.49 14.47 11.19
C LEU A 241 -3.66 13.45 11.97
N TYR A 242 -2.62 12.89 11.36
CA TYR A 242 -1.69 12.01 12.06
C TYR A 242 -0.91 12.75 13.16
N SER A 243 -0.50 14.02 12.92
CA SER A 243 0.20 14.82 13.92
C SER A 243 -0.63 15.04 15.19
N GLU A 244 -1.95 15.22 15.05
CA GLU A 244 -2.89 15.43 16.16
C GLU A 244 -3.27 14.12 16.87
N ALA A 245 -3.31 12.98 16.17
CA ALA A 245 -3.88 11.76 16.71
C ALA A 245 -2.97 11.04 17.71
N LYS A 246 -3.47 10.70 18.91
CA LYS A 246 -2.80 9.81 19.86
C LYS A 246 -3.01 8.34 19.51
N ILE A 247 -4.18 7.96 19.00
CA ILE A 247 -4.54 6.59 18.64
C ILE A 247 -4.90 6.56 17.15
N PHE A 248 -4.39 5.57 16.44
CA PHE A 248 -4.79 5.26 15.07
C PHE A 248 -5.44 3.89 15.00
N THR A 249 -6.62 3.79 14.40
CA THR A 249 -7.37 2.53 14.30
C THR A 249 -7.62 2.15 12.84
N LEU A 250 -7.31 0.90 12.49
CA LEU A 250 -7.60 0.31 11.18
C LEU A 250 -8.33 -1.02 11.34
N CYS A 251 -9.57 -1.10 10.85
CA CYS A 251 -10.46 -2.26 11.05
C CYS A 251 -10.65 -3.11 9.79
N SER A 252 -9.72 -3.02 8.84
CA SER A 252 -9.85 -3.67 7.53
C SER A 252 -9.99 -5.19 7.64
N ARG A 253 -10.89 -5.75 6.84
CA ARG A 253 -11.06 -7.21 6.71
C ARG A 253 -9.93 -7.87 5.95
N SER A 254 -9.27 -7.13 5.07
CA SER A 254 -8.13 -7.60 4.26
C SER A 254 -7.24 -6.43 3.88
N GLU A 255 -5.93 -6.59 4.05
CA GLU A 255 -4.86 -5.66 3.66
C GLU A 255 -3.64 -6.45 3.23
N GLY A 256 -3.09 -6.14 2.06
CA GLY A 256 -1.79 -6.65 1.63
C GLY A 256 -0.64 -5.96 2.37
N LEU A 257 -0.51 -4.64 2.20
CA LEU A 257 0.33 -3.76 3.01
C LEU A 257 -0.39 -2.43 3.19
N SER A 258 -0.47 -1.96 4.42
CA SER A 258 -1.24 -0.74 4.73
C SER A 258 -0.33 0.48 4.90
N ASN A 259 -0.30 1.37 3.90
CA ASN A 259 0.49 2.61 3.98
C ASN A 259 0.08 3.47 5.19
N VAL A 260 -1.21 3.50 5.52
CA VAL A 260 -1.70 4.28 6.67
C VAL A 260 -1.20 3.76 8.01
N LEU A 261 -0.81 2.46 8.12
CA LEU A 261 -0.13 1.93 9.31
C LEU A 261 1.34 2.37 9.36
N ILE A 262 2.01 2.48 8.22
CA ILE A 262 3.37 3.04 8.14
C ILE A 262 3.31 4.53 8.52
N GLU A 263 2.41 5.27 7.89
CA GLU A 263 2.21 6.70 8.09
C GLU A 263 1.88 7.01 9.56
N SER A 264 0.85 6.36 10.13
CA SER A 264 0.45 6.58 11.52
C SER A 264 1.54 6.23 12.53
N GLY A 265 2.32 5.17 12.25
CA GLY A 265 3.50 4.81 13.05
C GLY A 265 4.56 5.89 13.02
N ALA A 266 4.93 6.38 11.81
CA ALA A 266 5.93 7.43 11.63
C ALA A 266 5.57 8.72 12.38
N PHE A 267 4.28 9.06 12.43
CA PHE A 267 3.79 10.21 13.19
C PHE A 267 3.63 9.93 14.69
N GLY A 268 4.02 8.77 15.21
CA GLY A 268 3.94 8.45 16.64
C GLY A 268 2.50 8.31 17.13
N CYS A 269 1.63 7.63 16.40
CA CYS A 269 0.33 7.19 16.89
C CYS A 269 0.43 5.80 17.52
N ALA A 270 -0.27 5.55 18.63
CA ALA A 270 -0.48 4.19 19.13
C ALA A 270 -1.41 3.46 18.16
N ARG A 271 -0.87 2.49 17.42
CA ARG A 271 -1.59 1.79 16.34
C ARG A 271 -2.44 0.65 16.90
N LEU A 272 -3.70 0.56 16.47
CA LEU A 272 -4.61 -0.54 16.74
C LEU A 272 -5.17 -1.04 15.40
N SER A 273 -4.86 -2.27 15.01
CA SER A 273 -5.24 -2.81 13.72
C SER A 273 -5.88 -4.18 13.82
N SER A 274 -6.80 -4.48 12.91
CA SER A 274 -7.30 -5.84 12.71
C SER A 274 -6.18 -6.78 12.24
N ASP A 275 -6.29 -8.06 12.62
CA ASP A 275 -5.36 -9.11 12.24
C ASP A 275 -5.45 -9.43 10.75
N THR A 276 -4.66 -8.73 9.95
CA THR A 276 -4.49 -8.92 8.50
C THR A 276 -3.03 -9.24 8.19
N VAL A 277 -2.75 -9.76 7.00
CA VAL A 277 -1.38 -10.01 6.55
C VAL A 277 -0.54 -8.72 6.64
N GLY A 278 -1.09 -7.61 6.13
CA GLY A 278 -0.40 -6.32 6.18
C GLY A 278 -0.20 -5.76 7.59
N ALA A 279 -1.10 -6.04 8.54
CA ALA A 279 -0.92 -5.63 9.93
C ALA A 279 0.21 -6.42 10.60
N ARG A 280 0.24 -7.75 10.42
CA ARG A 280 1.33 -8.61 10.97
C ARG A 280 2.70 -8.30 10.39
N GLU A 281 2.76 -7.75 9.19
CA GLU A 281 4.01 -7.32 8.56
C GLU A 281 4.55 -6.02 9.17
N LEU A 282 3.65 -5.15 9.66
CA LEU A 282 3.97 -3.78 10.08
C LEU A 282 3.90 -3.55 11.59
N ILE A 283 3.29 -4.46 12.35
CA ILE A 283 3.06 -4.32 13.79
C ILE A 283 3.55 -5.56 14.51
N ASN A 284 4.45 -5.35 15.48
CA ASN A 284 4.78 -6.33 16.51
C ASN A 284 3.80 -6.14 17.68
N ASP A 285 2.80 -7.02 17.78
CA ASP A 285 1.72 -6.91 18.76
C ASP A 285 2.25 -6.75 20.19
N GLY A 286 1.72 -5.78 20.94
CA GLY A 286 2.14 -5.41 22.29
C GLY A 286 3.47 -4.65 22.38
N THR A 287 4.19 -4.46 21.26
CA THR A 287 5.49 -3.78 21.22
C THR A 287 5.42 -2.40 20.57
N ASP A 288 4.93 -2.32 19.33
CA ASP A 288 4.83 -1.08 18.56
C ASP A 288 3.41 -0.82 18.02
N GLY A 289 2.42 -1.54 18.53
CA GLY A 289 1.00 -1.43 18.26
C GLY A 289 0.24 -2.59 18.87
N LEU A 290 -1.08 -2.61 18.69
CA LEU A 290 -1.94 -3.71 19.11
C LEU A 290 -2.66 -4.29 17.87
N ILE A 291 -2.79 -5.60 17.84
CA ILE A 291 -3.54 -6.33 16.81
C ILE A 291 -4.74 -6.99 17.45
N PHE A 292 -5.95 -6.71 16.98
CA PHE A 292 -7.17 -7.36 17.39
C PHE A 292 -7.63 -8.38 16.37
N LYS A 293 -8.36 -9.40 16.81
CA LYS A 293 -8.87 -10.48 15.97
C LYS A 293 -9.80 -9.94 14.89
N ASN A 294 -9.49 -10.27 13.64
CA ASN A 294 -10.22 -9.75 12.47
C ASN A 294 -11.72 -10.07 12.56
N GLY A 295 -12.55 -9.03 12.44
CA GLY A 295 -14.00 -9.15 12.52
C GLY A 295 -14.57 -9.21 13.93
N ASP A 296 -13.77 -9.13 14.98
CA ASP A 296 -14.20 -9.23 16.37
C ASP A 296 -14.30 -7.83 17.03
N ALA A 297 -15.53 -7.33 17.12
CA ALA A 297 -15.82 -6.03 17.75
C ALA A 297 -15.53 -6.01 19.26
N ASN A 298 -15.60 -7.16 19.95
CA ASN A 298 -15.34 -7.22 21.38
C ASN A 298 -13.83 -7.14 21.67
N ASP A 299 -13.00 -7.87 20.92
CA ASP A 299 -11.55 -7.78 21.06
C ASP A 299 -11.04 -6.38 20.67
N LEU A 300 -11.61 -5.78 19.60
CA LEU A 300 -11.33 -4.37 19.28
C LEU A 300 -11.68 -3.43 20.42
N LYS A 301 -12.86 -3.57 21.01
CA LYS A 301 -13.32 -2.78 22.18
C LYS A 301 -12.33 -2.93 23.33
N GLU A 302 -11.95 -4.15 23.72
CA GLU A 302 -11.05 -4.40 24.84
C GLU A 302 -9.68 -3.72 24.64
N LYS A 303 -9.08 -3.90 23.45
CA LYS A 303 -7.78 -3.29 23.11
C LYS A 303 -7.85 -1.76 23.01
N LEU A 304 -8.97 -1.21 22.52
CA LEU A 304 -9.18 0.22 22.49
C LEU A 304 -9.30 0.78 23.93
N GLU A 305 -10.03 0.12 24.81
CA GLU A 305 -10.11 0.52 26.23
C GLU A 305 -8.76 0.45 26.95
N MET A 306 -7.91 -0.54 26.65
CA MET A 306 -6.54 -0.57 27.16
C MET A 306 -5.77 0.71 26.76
N LEU A 307 -5.87 1.11 25.48
CA LEU A 307 -5.24 2.33 25.00
C LEU A 307 -5.87 3.60 25.60
N LEU A 308 -7.16 3.63 25.89
CA LEU A 308 -7.83 4.78 26.50
C LEU A 308 -7.45 4.95 27.97
N LYS A 309 -7.32 3.86 28.72
CA LYS A 309 -7.03 3.83 30.15
C LYS A 309 -5.56 4.08 30.49
N ASP A 310 -4.63 3.57 29.68
CA ASP A 310 -3.21 3.55 29.98
C ASP A 310 -2.40 4.47 29.06
N GLU A 311 -2.07 5.65 29.58
CA GLU A 311 -1.25 6.62 28.85
C GLU A 311 0.19 6.15 28.64
N ASN A 312 0.77 5.46 29.62
CA ASN A 312 2.15 4.94 29.49
C ASN A 312 2.24 3.89 28.38
N LEU A 313 1.23 3.00 28.31
CA LEU A 313 1.13 2.03 27.20
C LEU A 313 1.03 2.75 25.86
N ARG A 314 0.14 3.76 25.73
CA ARG A 314 0.02 4.53 24.47
C ARG A 314 1.35 5.16 24.05
N GLN A 315 2.02 5.83 25.00
CA GLN A 315 3.30 6.50 24.72
C GLN A 315 4.40 5.51 24.35
N LYS A 316 4.49 4.36 25.04
CA LYS A 316 5.43 3.30 24.72
C LYS A 316 5.20 2.76 23.30
N LEU A 317 3.96 2.38 22.96
CA LEU A 317 3.62 1.86 21.65
C LEU A 317 3.87 2.88 20.53
N ALA A 318 3.49 4.14 20.78
CA ALA A 318 3.69 5.24 19.83
C ALA A 318 5.17 5.52 19.55
N LYS A 319 6.01 5.54 20.60
CA LYS A 319 7.46 5.71 20.46
C LYS A 319 8.07 4.56 19.64
N ASN A 320 7.77 3.33 20.00
CA ASN A 320 8.31 2.16 19.28
C ASN A 320 7.81 2.12 17.83
N ALA A 321 6.56 2.52 17.58
CA ALA A 321 6.02 2.65 16.22
C ALA A 321 6.78 3.67 15.37
N SER A 322 7.12 4.83 15.97
CA SER A 322 7.92 5.86 15.28
C SER A 322 9.35 5.39 14.99
N GLU A 323 9.96 4.68 15.93
CA GLU A 323 11.30 4.11 15.73
C GLU A 323 11.29 3.03 14.62
N SER A 324 10.30 2.13 14.63
CA SER A 324 10.16 1.09 13.59
C SER A 324 9.85 1.66 12.21
N ALA A 325 9.15 2.80 12.13
CA ALA A 325 8.82 3.46 10.88
C ALA A 325 10.06 3.95 10.09
N ASN A 326 11.22 4.11 10.74
CA ASN A 326 12.48 4.45 10.06
C ASN A 326 12.90 3.38 9.03
N LEU A 327 12.48 2.12 9.22
CA LEU A 327 12.70 1.04 8.24
C LEU A 327 12.05 1.35 6.89
N PHE A 328 10.98 2.12 6.89
CA PHE A 328 10.19 2.50 5.72
C PHE A 328 10.57 3.90 5.19
N SER A 329 11.65 4.51 5.70
CA SER A 329 12.13 5.77 5.14
C SER A 329 12.41 5.63 3.66
N LYS A 330 12.20 6.71 2.92
CA LYS A 330 12.43 6.74 1.47
C LYS A 330 13.84 6.28 1.12
N GLU A 331 14.83 6.74 1.87
CA GLU A 331 16.25 6.41 1.69
C GLU A 331 16.49 4.91 1.84
N ASN A 332 15.96 4.28 2.90
CA ASN A 332 16.13 2.86 3.17
C ASN A 332 15.45 2.00 2.08
N ILE A 333 14.24 2.34 1.69
CA ILE A 333 13.52 1.60 0.65
C ILE A 333 14.20 1.76 -0.71
N ILE A 334 14.67 2.95 -1.07
CA ILE A 334 15.41 3.16 -2.32
C ILE A 334 16.73 2.38 -2.31
N LYS A 335 17.43 2.32 -1.18
CA LYS A 335 18.64 1.51 -1.04
C LYS A 335 18.35 0.03 -1.30
N GLN A 336 17.28 -0.53 -0.70
CA GLN A 336 16.85 -1.92 -0.95
C GLN A 336 16.54 -2.17 -2.43
N TRP A 337 15.84 -1.23 -3.10
CA TRP A 337 15.57 -1.33 -4.53
C TRP A 337 16.85 -1.32 -5.37
N ARG A 338 17.80 -0.44 -5.07
CA ARG A 338 19.10 -0.39 -5.78
C ARG A 338 19.88 -1.69 -5.63
N GLU A 339 19.91 -2.27 -4.44
CA GLU A 339 20.56 -3.56 -4.17
C GLU A 339 19.86 -4.70 -4.92
N PHE A 340 18.53 -4.73 -4.91
CA PHE A 340 17.75 -5.73 -5.61
C PHE A 340 17.92 -5.63 -7.13
N ILE A 341 17.83 -4.44 -7.70
CA ILE A 341 18.09 -4.21 -9.14
C ILE A 341 19.49 -4.69 -9.53
N LYS A 342 20.51 -4.31 -8.76
CA LYS A 342 21.90 -4.75 -8.99
C LYS A 342 22.02 -6.27 -8.99
N LYS A 343 21.40 -6.96 -8.01
CA LYS A 343 21.37 -8.42 -7.89
C LYS A 343 20.74 -9.11 -9.11
N VAL A 344 19.71 -8.50 -9.71
CA VAL A 344 18.99 -9.06 -10.86
C VAL A 344 19.75 -8.80 -12.17
N VAL A 345 20.32 -7.61 -12.34
CA VAL A 345 20.99 -7.22 -13.60
C VAL A 345 22.39 -7.81 -13.72
N SER A 346 23.10 -8.06 -12.59
CA SER A 346 24.46 -8.63 -12.60
C SER A 346 24.52 -10.14 -12.87
N LYS A 347 23.39 -10.81 -12.95
CA LYS A 347 23.25 -12.24 -13.31
C LYS A 347 22.75 -12.42 -14.73
#